data_b5b3f1b9d011ddcf48fae3f08d06b3e1
#
_entry.id   b5b3f1b9d011ddcf48fae3f08d06b3e1
#
_cell.length_a   1.000
_cell.length_b   1.000
_cell.length_c   1.000
_cell.angle_alpha   90.00
_cell.angle_beta   90.00
_cell.angle_gamma   90.00
#
_symmetry.space_group_name_H-M   'P 1'
#
loop_
_entity.id
_entity.type
_entity.pdbx_description
1 polymer ?
#
loop_
_entity_poly.entity_id
_entity_poly.type
_entity_poly.pdbx_seq_one_letter_code
_entity_poly.pdbx_strand_id
1 'polypeptide(L)'
;MQHFIKVLGITTVLLASNAYAETVSFPRNAALTYSGNGGVTATMGFNRSTSNYNINTTFKIPLYSMQFRSSGGMNGNTMVPNSYSDTRRGKLYAQAKFNHGSKTITYGKAGESKTAPMRGVPMDLFSLAWQLALNNGKVSGVSQFTNGKKVYNEATNIRAAGTQNVKFKGKPLSVNIYRATRGGDVMEYGLAPSLGNIPALIRYTDDGKTYQLNLTAATLDGKKY
;
A
#
# COMPACT_ATOMS: atom_id res chain seq x y z
N MET A 1 -34.01 48.00 -57.45
CA MET A 1 -34.39 46.78 -56.63
C MET A 1 -33.13 46.23 -55.98
N GLN A 2 -32.92 46.52 -54.68
CA GLN A 2 -31.77 46.00 -53.90
C GLN A 2 -32.30 44.84 -53.03
N HIS A 3 -31.74 43.68 -53.26
CA HIS A 3 -32.03 42.47 -52.40
C HIS A 3 -31.10 42.45 -51.23
N PHE A 4 -31.62 42.63 -50.01
CA PHE A 4 -30.92 42.39 -48.76
C PHE A 4 -30.95 40.89 -48.43
N ILE A 5 -29.79 40.23 -48.44
CA ILE A 5 -29.58 38.87 -47.93
C ILE A 5 -29.30 38.97 -46.45
N LYS A 6 -30.22 38.50 -45.60
CA LYS A 6 -29.98 38.32 -44.14
C LYS A 6 -29.22 37.02 -43.94
N VAL A 7 -27.97 37.11 -43.51
CA VAL A 7 -27.18 35.96 -43.04
C VAL A 7 -27.53 35.72 -41.57
N LEU A 8 -28.15 34.57 -41.32
CA LEU A 8 -28.53 34.08 -39.98
C LEU A 8 -27.29 33.36 -39.41
N GLY A 9 -26.53 33.99 -38.51
CA GLY A 9 -25.40 33.38 -37.81
C GLY A 9 -25.91 32.41 -36.72
N ILE A 10 -25.68 31.14 -36.89
CA ILE A 10 -25.92 30.11 -35.84
C ILE A 10 -24.71 30.09 -34.94
N THR A 11 -24.85 30.63 -33.73
CA THR A 11 -23.80 30.58 -32.71
C THR A 11 -23.95 29.23 -31.97
N THR A 12 -23.08 28.28 -32.28
CA THR A 12 -23.01 27.00 -31.56
C THR A 12 -22.31 27.21 -30.23
N VAL A 13 -23.02 27.22 -29.12
CA VAL A 13 -22.46 27.23 -27.76
C VAL A 13 -21.98 25.84 -27.45
N LEU A 14 -20.67 25.63 -27.51
CA LEU A 14 -20.01 24.41 -26.98
C LEU A 14 -20.05 24.48 -25.45
N LEU A 15 -20.99 23.76 -24.85
CA LEU A 15 -20.97 23.48 -23.42
C LEU A 15 -19.84 22.48 -23.13
N ALA A 16 -18.68 23.02 -22.70
CA ALA A 16 -17.62 22.21 -22.15
C ALA A 16 -18.12 21.61 -20.82
N SER A 17 -18.52 20.34 -20.84
CA SER A 17 -18.80 19.58 -19.64
C SER A 17 -17.47 19.38 -18.89
N ASN A 18 -17.23 20.18 -17.86
CA ASN A 18 -16.19 19.90 -16.88
C ASN A 18 -16.59 18.61 -16.13
N ALA A 19 -16.14 17.47 -16.65
CA ALA A 19 -16.18 16.23 -15.90
C ALA A 19 -15.22 16.36 -14.73
N TYR A 20 -15.71 16.79 -13.56
CA TYR A 20 -14.97 16.68 -12.31
C TYR A 20 -14.66 15.21 -12.12
N ALA A 21 -13.38 14.84 -12.19
CA ALA A 21 -12.93 13.51 -11.83
C ALA A 21 -13.33 13.29 -10.35
N GLU A 22 -14.21 12.32 -10.10
CA GLU A 22 -14.65 11.96 -8.75
C GLU A 22 -13.40 11.64 -7.91
N THR A 23 -13.14 12.45 -6.89
CA THR A 23 -11.98 12.24 -6.02
C THR A 23 -12.28 11.04 -5.12
N VAL A 24 -11.63 9.92 -5.37
CA VAL A 24 -11.79 8.71 -4.55
C VAL A 24 -11.15 8.96 -3.18
N SER A 25 -11.96 8.91 -2.13
CA SER A 25 -11.46 9.01 -0.76
C SER A 25 -10.67 7.77 -0.35
N PHE A 26 -9.79 7.91 0.65
CA PHE A 26 -9.07 6.75 1.20
C PHE A 26 -10.07 5.71 1.75
N PRO A 27 -10.01 4.44 1.29
CA PRO A 27 -11.07 3.45 1.56
C PRO A 27 -11.06 2.96 3.02
N ARG A 28 -12.23 2.52 3.46
CA ARG A 28 -12.36 1.71 4.68
C ARG A 28 -12.09 0.24 4.39
N ASN A 29 -12.51 -0.23 3.21
CA ASN A 29 -12.32 -1.60 2.76
C ASN A 29 -11.72 -1.59 1.37
N ALA A 30 -10.66 -2.38 1.17
CA ALA A 30 -10.07 -2.58 -0.14
C ALA A 30 -9.79 -4.06 -0.39
N ALA A 31 -10.10 -4.51 -1.60
CA ALA A 31 -9.66 -5.79 -2.14
C ALA A 31 -8.88 -5.54 -3.41
N LEU A 32 -7.59 -5.82 -3.36
CA LEU A 32 -6.62 -5.50 -4.40
C LEU A 32 -6.03 -6.78 -4.99
N THR A 33 -5.88 -6.84 -6.31
CA THR A 33 -5.19 -7.93 -7.01
C THR A 33 -3.99 -7.37 -7.75
N TYR A 34 -2.89 -8.11 -7.70
CA TYR A 34 -1.64 -7.73 -8.31
C TYR A 34 -1.09 -8.84 -9.21
N SER A 35 -0.34 -8.46 -10.21
CA SER A 35 0.56 -9.34 -10.95
C SER A 35 2.00 -8.86 -10.83
N GLY A 36 2.93 -9.79 -10.83
CA GLY A 36 4.37 -9.53 -10.73
C GLY A 36 5.16 -10.28 -11.79
N ASN A 37 6.47 -10.08 -11.76
CA ASN A 37 7.40 -10.78 -12.64
C ASN A 37 7.42 -12.28 -12.32
N GLY A 38 7.68 -13.13 -13.33
CA GLY A 38 7.82 -14.59 -13.15
C GLY A 38 6.53 -15.33 -12.77
N GLY A 39 5.35 -14.82 -13.15
CA GLY A 39 4.06 -15.45 -12.87
C GLY A 39 3.59 -15.31 -11.42
N VAL A 40 4.18 -14.40 -10.65
CA VAL A 40 3.75 -14.09 -9.31
C VAL A 40 2.41 -13.34 -9.37
N THR A 41 1.44 -13.77 -8.56
CA THR A 41 0.21 -13.01 -8.31
C THR A 41 0.06 -12.75 -6.81
N ALA A 42 -0.61 -11.65 -6.45
CA ALA A 42 -0.93 -11.39 -5.07
C ALA A 42 -2.35 -10.83 -4.94
N THR A 43 -2.99 -11.14 -3.81
CA THR A 43 -4.22 -10.49 -3.37
C THR A 43 -3.98 -9.84 -2.04
N MET A 44 -4.51 -8.64 -1.83
CA MET A 44 -4.41 -7.91 -0.58
C MET A 44 -5.79 -7.39 -0.18
N GLY A 45 -6.26 -7.82 0.98
CA GLY A 45 -7.42 -7.27 1.66
C GLY A 45 -6.98 -6.28 2.73
N PHE A 46 -7.62 -5.13 2.77
CA PHE A 46 -7.47 -4.12 3.81
C PHE A 46 -8.84 -3.75 4.36
N ASN A 47 -8.97 -3.74 5.67
CA ASN A 47 -10.16 -3.26 6.37
C ASN A 47 -9.74 -2.37 7.52
N ARG A 48 -10.42 -1.25 7.70
CA ARG A 48 -10.24 -0.38 8.87
C ARG A 48 -11.57 0.13 9.42
N SER A 49 -11.61 0.30 10.72
CA SER A 49 -12.63 1.04 11.45
C SER A 49 -12.01 2.29 12.09
N THR A 50 -12.71 2.93 12.98
CA THR A 50 -12.17 4.02 13.81
C THR A 50 -11.17 3.54 14.86
N SER A 51 -11.23 2.26 15.25
CA SER A 51 -10.45 1.71 16.36
C SER A 51 -9.44 0.64 15.95
N ASN A 52 -9.57 0.01 14.78
CA ASN A 52 -8.69 -1.09 14.38
C ASN A 52 -8.49 -1.18 12.87
N TYR A 53 -7.48 -1.94 12.46
CA TYR A 53 -7.23 -2.33 11.07
C TYR A 53 -6.85 -3.80 10.97
N ASN A 54 -7.04 -4.35 9.77
CA ASN A 54 -6.62 -5.69 9.39
C ASN A 54 -6.15 -5.70 7.94
N ILE A 55 -5.01 -6.32 7.68
CA ILE A 55 -4.42 -6.48 6.35
C ILE A 55 -4.11 -7.98 6.16
N ASN A 56 -4.62 -8.55 5.08
CA ASN A 56 -4.33 -9.92 4.69
C ASN A 56 -3.78 -9.91 3.26
N THR A 57 -2.58 -10.43 3.07
CA THR A 57 -1.94 -10.50 1.75
C THR A 57 -1.56 -11.93 1.45
N THR A 58 -1.94 -12.43 0.29
CA THR A 58 -1.57 -13.76 -0.19
C THR A 58 -0.80 -13.62 -1.50
N PHE A 59 0.42 -14.14 -1.52
CA PHE A 59 1.23 -14.30 -2.73
C PHE A 59 1.10 -15.73 -3.22
N LYS A 60 0.93 -15.88 -4.52
CA LYS A 60 0.96 -17.16 -5.23
C LYS A 60 2.09 -17.14 -6.26
N ILE A 61 3.00 -18.07 -6.11
CA ILE A 61 4.06 -18.39 -7.07
C ILE A 61 3.79 -19.84 -7.50
N PRO A 62 4.12 -20.27 -8.70
CA PRO A 62 3.98 -21.67 -9.06
C PRO A 62 4.51 -22.61 -7.96
N LEU A 63 3.68 -23.52 -7.47
CA LEU A 63 3.95 -24.52 -6.42
C LEU A 63 4.27 -23.94 -5.02
N TYR A 64 4.06 -22.63 -4.79
CA TYR A 64 4.39 -21.99 -3.51
C TYR A 64 3.42 -20.87 -3.18
N SER A 65 2.95 -20.83 -1.94
CA SER A 65 2.13 -19.72 -1.43
C SER A 65 2.69 -19.16 -0.14
N MET A 66 2.58 -17.83 0.01
CA MET A 66 2.89 -17.10 1.24
C MET A 66 1.67 -16.27 1.64
N GLN A 67 1.36 -16.25 2.92
CA GLN A 67 0.31 -15.43 3.47
C GLN A 67 0.89 -14.54 4.57
N PHE A 68 0.61 -13.25 4.47
CA PHE A 68 1.00 -12.26 5.44
C PHE A 68 -0.24 -11.66 6.08
N ARG A 69 -0.21 -11.48 7.39
CA ARG A 69 -1.26 -10.82 8.14
C ARG A 69 -0.64 -9.73 9.00
N SER A 70 -1.26 -8.56 9.00
CA SER A 70 -0.92 -7.45 9.89
C SER A 70 -2.22 -6.93 10.49
N SER A 71 -2.26 -6.75 11.79
CA SER A 71 -3.45 -6.22 12.48
C SER A 71 -3.05 -5.36 13.66
N GLY A 72 -3.91 -4.42 14.01
CA GLY A 72 -3.65 -3.52 15.12
C GLY A 72 -4.75 -2.52 15.37
N GLY A 73 -4.46 -1.56 16.24
CA GLY A 73 -5.31 -0.44 16.56
C GLY A 73 -5.15 0.73 15.57
N MET A 74 -6.09 1.67 15.66
CA MET A 74 -6.02 2.99 15.04
C MET A 74 -5.99 4.05 16.14
N ASN A 75 -5.08 5.01 16.03
CA ASN A 75 -5.07 6.22 16.85
C ASN A 75 -5.14 7.42 15.91
N GLY A 76 -6.37 7.90 15.67
CA GLY A 76 -6.66 8.85 14.61
C GLY A 76 -6.23 8.29 13.25
N ASN A 77 -5.31 8.96 12.57
CA ASN A 77 -4.74 8.53 11.30
C ASN A 77 -3.41 7.75 11.46
N THR A 78 -3.13 7.21 12.65
CA THR A 78 -1.94 6.40 12.90
C THR A 78 -2.31 4.95 13.12
N MET A 79 -1.76 4.06 12.32
CA MET A 79 -1.87 2.62 12.50
C MET A 79 -0.92 2.19 13.62
N VAL A 80 -1.43 1.42 14.58
CA VAL A 80 -0.69 0.93 15.74
C VAL A 80 -0.68 -0.59 15.69
N PRO A 81 0.36 -1.23 15.10
CA PRO A 81 0.42 -2.68 14.94
C PRO A 81 0.38 -3.42 16.28
N ASN A 82 -0.42 -4.49 16.35
CA ASN A 82 -0.46 -5.43 17.46
C ASN A 82 0.18 -6.77 17.09
N SER A 83 0.03 -7.19 15.84
CA SER A 83 0.59 -8.46 15.38
C SER A 83 0.92 -8.44 13.88
N TYR A 84 1.95 -9.20 13.53
CA TYR A 84 2.35 -9.52 12.18
C TYR A 84 2.68 -11.02 12.08
N SER A 85 2.32 -11.67 10.99
CA SER A 85 2.72 -13.05 10.70
C SER A 85 3.02 -13.27 9.22
N ASP A 86 4.03 -14.09 8.96
CA ASP A 86 4.42 -14.67 7.67
C ASP A 86 4.16 -16.17 7.73
N THR A 87 3.25 -16.67 6.92
CA THR A 87 2.90 -18.09 6.82
C THR A 87 3.27 -18.58 5.42
N ARG A 88 3.98 -19.69 5.33
CA ARG A 88 4.47 -20.26 4.07
C ARG A 88 4.03 -21.70 3.94
N ARG A 89 3.41 -22.06 2.80
CA ARG A 89 2.81 -23.40 2.60
C ARG A 89 1.93 -23.85 3.77
N GLY A 90 1.13 -22.92 4.31
CA GLY A 90 0.23 -23.18 5.44
C GLY A 90 0.90 -23.28 6.81
N LYS A 91 2.23 -23.16 6.93
CA LYS A 91 2.97 -23.23 8.20
C LYS A 91 3.51 -21.84 8.57
N LEU A 92 3.40 -21.47 9.85
CA LEU A 92 4.00 -20.23 10.37
C LEU A 92 5.51 -20.26 10.10
N TYR A 93 6.01 -19.20 9.48
CA TYR A 93 7.44 -19.02 9.18
C TYR A 93 8.08 -18.01 10.11
N ALA A 94 7.43 -16.84 10.32
CA ALA A 94 7.89 -15.79 11.20
C ALA A 94 6.72 -14.98 11.72
N GLN A 95 6.90 -14.33 12.87
CA GLN A 95 5.89 -13.47 13.47
C GLN A 95 6.51 -12.33 14.28
N ALA A 96 5.70 -11.30 14.53
CA ALA A 96 5.98 -10.27 15.52
C ALA A 96 4.71 -9.94 16.30
N LYS A 97 4.84 -9.75 17.62
CA LYS A 97 3.78 -9.27 18.51
C LYS A 97 4.26 -8.00 19.20
N PHE A 98 3.44 -6.98 19.21
CA PHE A 98 3.75 -5.67 19.76
C PHE A 98 3.00 -5.49 21.07
N ASN A 99 3.72 -5.42 22.18
CA ASN A 99 3.14 -5.15 23.50
C ASN A 99 3.35 -3.68 23.84
N HIS A 100 2.29 -2.89 23.66
CA HIS A 100 2.33 -1.44 23.89
C HIS A 100 2.41 -1.08 25.37
N GLY A 101 1.91 -1.93 26.27
CA GLY A 101 2.00 -1.75 27.72
C GLY A 101 3.43 -1.88 28.24
N SER A 102 4.12 -2.98 27.88
CA SER A 102 5.51 -3.20 28.25
C SER A 102 6.53 -2.54 27.31
N LYS A 103 6.06 -1.90 26.23
CA LYS A 103 6.90 -1.31 25.16
C LYS A 103 7.92 -2.30 24.60
N THR A 104 7.46 -3.51 24.26
CA THR A 104 8.33 -4.57 23.73
C THR A 104 7.75 -5.18 22.45
N ILE A 105 8.64 -5.67 21.59
CA ILE A 105 8.30 -6.45 20.40
C ILE A 105 8.87 -7.85 20.60
N THR A 106 7.99 -8.87 20.64
CA THR A 106 8.40 -10.27 20.59
C THR A 106 8.37 -10.74 19.13
N TYR A 107 9.47 -11.28 18.61
CA TYR A 107 9.59 -11.63 17.20
C TYR A 107 10.50 -12.84 16.99
N GLY A 108 10.40 -13.48 15.84
CA GLY A 108 11.28 -14.59 15.46
C GLY A 108 10.68 -15.49 14.39
N LYS A 109 11.49 -16.41 13.88
CA LYS A 109 10.98 -17.54 13.08
C LYS A 109 10.15 -18.48 13.97
N ALA A 110 9.38 -19.36 13.35
CA ALA A 110 8.64 -20.39 14.08
C ALA A 110 9.59 -21.19 15.00
N GLY A 111 9.23 -21.29 16.27
CA GLY A 111 10.07 -21.91 17.31
C GLY A 111 11.11 -20.97 17.94
N GLU A 112 11.34 -19.76 17.39
CA GLU A 112 12.22 -18.74 17.97
C GLU A 112 11.39 -17.65 18.66
N SER A 113 11.89 -17.13 19.78
CA SER A 113 11.29 -16.00 20.49
C SER A 113 12.41 -15.06 20.94
N LYS A 114 12.48 -13.90 20.31
CA LYS A 114 13.39 -12.80 20.62
C LYS A 114 12.58 -11.60 21.06
N THR A 115 13.14 -10.76 21.90
CA THR A 115 12.51 -9.54 22.38
C THR A 115 13.38 -8.33 22.07
N ALA A 116 12.77 -7.26 21.62
CA ALA A 116 13.41 -5.96 21.43
C ALA A 116 12.57 -4.86 22.11
N PRO A 117 13.20 -3.79 22.62
CA PRO A 117 12.45 -2.64 23.09
C PRO A 117 11.75 -1.95 21.92
N MET A 118 10.52 -1.50 22.15
CA MET A 118 9.75 -0.71 21.19
C MET A 118 10.22 0.73 21.22
N ARG A 119 10.49 1.30 20.04
CA ARG A 119 10.90 2.68 19.85
C ARG A 119 9.97 3.35 18.88
N GLY A 120 9.37 4.48 19.25
CA GLY A 120 8.38 5.18 18.43
C GLY A 120 7.21 4.28 18.01
N VAL A 121 6.75 4.41 16.79
CA VAL A 121 5.69 3.56 16.20
C VAL A 121 6.35 2.52 15.29
N PRO A 122 6.48 1.26 15.73
CA PRO A 122 7.03 0.20 14.90
C PRO A 122 6.02 -0.19 13.81
N MET A 123 6.51 -0.50 12.62
CA MET A 123 5.68 -0.92 11.48
C MET A 123 6.18 -2.25 10.91
N ASP A 124 5.29 -3.00 10.30
CA ASP A 124 5.65 -4.08 9.37
C ASP A 124 5.51 -3.58 7.92
N LEU A 125 5.88 -4.42 6.96
CA LEU A 125 5.89 -4.09 5.53
C LEU A 125 4.52 -3.61 5.02
N PHE A 126 3.43 -4.22 5.49
CA PHE A 126 2.09 -3.93 5.00
C PHE A 126 1.46 -2.76 5.74
N SER A 127 1.63 -2.68 7.06
CA SER A 127 1.17 -1.53 7.83
C SER A 127 1.87 -0.24 7.39
N LEU A 128 3.15 -0.30 7.01
CA LEU A 128 3.87 0.85 6.46
C LEU A 128 3.27 1.32 5.13
N ALA A 129 2.97 0.39 4.20
CA ALA A 129 2.37 0.74 2.91
C ALA A 129 1.03 1.47 3.08
N TRP A 130 0.17 0.95 3.96
CA TRP A 130 -1.14 1.54 4.22
C TRP A 130 -1.07 2.81 5.08
N GLN A 131 -0.10 2.92 5.97
CA GLN A 131 0.16 4.17 6.72
C GLN A 131 0.60 5.30 5.78
N LEU A 132 1.48 5.01 4.83
CA LEU A 132 1.86 5.96 3.77
C LEU A 132 0.63 6.37 2.94
N ALA A 133 -0.19 5.40 2.56
CA ALA A 133 -1.41 5.63 1.80
C ALA A 133 -2.41 6.53 2.55
N LEU A 134 -2.65 6.24 3.82
CA LEU A 134 -3.58 6.97 4.69
C LEU A 134 -3.16 8.44 4.90
N ASN A 135 -1.86 8.71 4.96
CA ASN A 135 -1.30 10.02 5.25
C ASN A 135 -0.65 10.71 4.03
N ASN A 136 -1.08 10.34 2.82
CA ASN A 136 -0.58 10.93 1.56
C ASN A 136 0.96 10.92 1.48
N GLY A 137 1.57 9.80 1.87
CA GLY A 137 3.02 9.62 1.86
C GLY A 137 3.77 10.22 3.04
N LYS A 138 3.08 10.85 3.98
CA LYS A 138 3.69 11.39 5.20
C LYS A 138 3.66 10.34 6.30
N VAL A 139 4.82 9.99 6.83
CA VAL A 139 4.95 9.17 8.03
C VAL A 139 5.83 9.90 9.03
N SER A 140 5.32 10.05 10.24
CA SER A 140 6.07 10.61 11.38
C SER A 140 6.14 9.57 12.49
N GLY A 141 7.25 9.54 13.23
CA GLY A 141 7.42 8.66 14.39
C GLY A 141 7.68 7.19 14.07
N VAL A 142 7.72 6.78 12.78
CA VAL A 142 8.14 5.42 12.40
C VAL A 142 9.65 5.31 12.57
N SER A 143 10.08 4.61 13.62
CA SER A 143 11.49 4.46 13.98
C SER A 143 11.97 3.01 13.99
N GLN A 144 11.05 2.07 13.85
CA GLN A 144 11.34 0.64 13.81
C GLN A 144 10.52 -0.04 12.72
N PHE A 145 11.13 -1.05 12.14
CA PHE A 145 10.49 -1.89 11.14
C PHE A 145 10.72 -3.37 11.46
N THR A 146 9.72 -4.23 11.19
CA THR A 146 9.88 -5.67 11.32
C THR A 146 9.37 -6.41 10.11
N ASN A 147 10.04 -7.51 9.78
CA ASN A 147 9.58 -8.54 8.84
C ASN A 147 9.23 -9.85 9.55
N GLY A 148 8.99 -9.80 10.87
CA GLY A 148 8.73 -10.94 11.73
C GLY A 148 9.97 -11.71 12.14
N LYS A 149 11.02 -11.79 11.32
CA LYS A 149 12.29 -12.47 11.65
C LYS A 149 13.27 -11.59 12.41
N LYS A 150 13.24 -10.29 12.11
CA LYS A 150 14.15 -9.28 12.64
C LYS A 150 13.38 -7.99 12.96
N VAL A 151 13.86 -7.27 13.94
CA VAL A 151 13.48 -5.88 14.21
C VAL A 151 14.65 -5.00 13.82
N TYR A 152 14.38 -3.99 13.02
CA TYR A 152 15.35 -3.02 12.53
C TYR A 152 15.12 -1.72 13.28
N ASN A 153 16.13 -1.27 13.99
CA ASN A 153 16.08 -0.10 14.88
C ASN A 153 16.53 1.19 14.20
N GLU A 154 17.01 1.08 12.98
CA GLU A 154 17.40 2.25 12.19
C GLU A 154 16.15 2.91 11.65
N ALA A 155 16.03 4.21 11.83
CA ALA A 155 14.98 5.00 11.23
C ALA A 155 14.95 4.68 9.74
N THR A 156 13.85 4.08 9.30
CA THR A 156 13.64 3.81 7.88
C THR A 156 13.61 5.17 7.17
N ASN A 157 14.59 5.44 6.32
CA ASN A 157 14.62 6.68 5.56
C ASN A 157 13.53 6.60 4.49
N ILE A 158 12.37 7.14 4.82
CA ILE A 158 11.21 7.18 3.92
C ILE A 158 11.16 8.54 3.25
N ARG A 159 11.20 8.55 1.92
CA ARG A 159 11.19 9.78 1.13
C ARG A 159 10.35 9.63 -0.13
N ALA A 160 9.79 10.74 -0.59
CA ALA A 160 9.23 10.82 -1.94
C ALA A 160 10.33 10.58 -2.98
N ALA A 161 10.03 9.78 -3.99
CA ALA A 161 10.96 9.38 -5.06
C ALA A 161 10.38 9.67 -6.46
N GLY A 162 9.48 10.65 -6.55
CA GLY A 162 8.88 11.10 -7.80
C GLY A 162 7.54 10.45 -8.11
N THR A 163 7.13 10.56 -9.36
CA THR A 163 5.87 10.04 -9.91
C THR A 163 6.18 9.10 -11.06
N GLN A 164 5.42 8.03 -11.20
CA GLN A 164 5.55 7.06 -12.28
C GLN A 164 4.16 6.69 -12.82
N ASN A 165 4.07 6.36 -14.10
CA ASN A 165 2.88 5.70 -14.65
C ASN A 165 3.05 4.19 -14.62
N VAL A 166 2.06 3.49 -14.05
CA VAL A 166 1.92 2.03 -14.14
C VAL A 166 0.72 1.67 -15.01
N LYS A 167 0.72 0.48 -15.58
CA LYS A 167 -0.42 0.02 -16.40
C LYS A 167 -1.49 -0.59 -15.50
N PHE A 168 -2.70 -0.03 -15.54
CA PHE A 168 -3.88 -0.54 -14.83
C PHE A 168 -5.04 -0.71 -15.82
N LYS A 169 -5.55 -1.93 -15.98
CA LYS A 169 -6.61 -2.24 -16.97
C LYS A 169 -6.33 -1.68 -18.38
N GLY A 170 -5.09 -1.79 -18.83
CA GLY A 170 -4.67 -1.32 -20.16
C GLY A 170 -4.38 0.18 -20.26
N LYS A 171 -4.72 0.99 -19.26
CA LYS A 171 -4.53 2.45 -19.24
C LYS A 171 -3.39 2.85 -18.30
N PRO A 172 -2.75 4.01 -18.53
CA PRO A 172 -1.77 4.56 -17.59
C PRO A 172 -2.48 5.00 -16.29
N LEU A 173 -1.90 4.60 -15.14
CA LEU A 173 -2.30 5.02 -13.82
C LEU A 173 -1.10 5.72 -13.18
N SER A 174 -1.23 7.01 -12.86
CA SER A 174 -0.19 7.78 -12.18
C SER A 174 -0.09 7.37 -10.71
N VAL A 175 1.13 7.11 -10.25
CA VAL A 175 1.43 6.76 -8.85
C VAL A 175 2.55 7.63 -8.31
N ASN A 176 2.41 8.09 -7.07
CA ASN A 176 3.46 8.77 -6.32
C ASN A 176 4.33 7.72 -5.65
N ILE A 177 5.62 7.73 -5.94
CA ILE A 177 6.58 6.75 -5.42
C ILE A 177 7.14 7.23 -4.07
N TYR A 178 7.08 6.36 -3.08
CA TYR A 178 7.74 6.53 -1.78
C TYR A 178 8.73 5.41 -1.58
N ARG A 179 9.98 5.78 -1.34
CA ARG A 179 11.08 4.85 -1.16
C ARG A 179 11.46 4.78 0.31
N ALA A 180 11.51 3.57 0.84
CA ALA A 180 12.04 3.25 2.15
C ALA A 180 13.33 2.46 1.97
N THR A 181 14.43 2.95 2.58
CA THR A 181 15.74 2.27 2.53
C THR A 181 16.11 1.78 3.91
N ARG A 182 16.69 0.58 3.96
CA ARG A 182 17.14 -0.07 5.17
C ARG A 182 18.36 -0.95 4.88
N GLY A 183 19.53 -0.54 5.33
CA GLY A 183 20.78 -1.20 4.93
C GLY A 183 20.92 -1.24 3.41
N GLY A 184 21.07 -2.44 2.82
CA GLY A 184 21.08 -2.65 1.37
C GLY A 184 19.71 -2.83 0.73
N ASP A 185 18.65 -3.00 1.54
CA ASP A 185 17.29 -3.27 1.05
C ASP A 185 16.59 -1.97 0.65
N VAL A 186 15.85 -2.01 -0.45
CA VAL A 186 15.01 -0.92 -0.94
C VAL A 186 13.59 -1.39 -1.11
N MET A 187 12.65 -0.67 -0.49
CA MET A 187 11.22 -0.85 -0.69
C MET A 187 10.63 0.39 -1.34
N GLU A 188 9.83 0.21 -2.38
CA GLU A 188 9.10 1.30 -3.02
C GLU A 188 7.61 0.99 -3.02
N TYR A 189 6.83 2.00 -2.67
CA TYR A 189 5.37 1.98 -2.70
C TYR A 189 4.90 3.06 -3.65
N GLY A 190 4.21 2.67 -4.72
CA GLY A 190 3.54 3.60 -5.62
C GLY A 190 2.08 3.75 -5.21
N LEU A 191 1.73 4.93 -4.71
CA LEU A 191 0.38 5.26 -4.26
C LEU A 191 -0.39 5.93 -5.39
N ALA A 192 -1.62 5.48 -5.67
CA ALA A 192 -2.46 5.99 -6.74
C ALA A 192 -3.44 7.06 -6.25
N PRO A 193 -3.21 8.37 -6.45
CA PRO A 193 -4.10 9.43 -5.96
C PRO A 193 -5.52 9.32 -6.50
N SER A 194 -5.68 8.93 -7.77
CA SER A 194 -7.00 8.76 -8.41
C SER A 194 -7.79 7.56 -7.88
N LEU A 195 -7.16 6.68 -7.07
CA LEU A 195 -7.78 5.53 -6.41
C LEU A 195 -7.69 5.64 -4.88
N GLY A 196 -7.78 6.85 -4.31
CA GLY A 196 -7.73 7.06 -2.86
C GLY A 196 -6.36 6.73 -2.25
N ASN A 197 -5.28 6.93 -2.99
CA ASN A 197 -3.89 6.64 -2.57
C ASN A 197 -3.61 5.17 -2.22
N ILE A 198 -4.40 4.20 -2.70
CA ILE A 198 -4.08 2.79 -2.45
C ILE A 198 -2.71 2.42 -3.04
N PRO A 199 -2.01 1.42 -2.47
CA PRO A 199 -0.76 0.90 -3.03
C PRO A 199 -1.02 0.24 -4.38
N ALA A 200 -0.66 0.88 -5.49
CA ALA A 200 -0.84 0.36 -6.85
C ALA A 200 0.44 -0.25 -7.43
N LEU A 201 1.58 0.07 -6.84
CA LEU A 201 2.88 -0.52 -7.12
C LEU A 201 3.56 -0.86 -5.80
N ILE A 202 4.11 -2.06 -5.69
CA ILE A 202 4.98 -2.47 -4.59
C ILE A 202 6.24 -3.06 -5.22
N ARG A 203 7.41 -2.53 -4.85
CA ARG A 203 8.71 -3.01 -5.31
C ARG A 203 9.62 -3.25 -4.12
N TYR A 204 10.28 -4.38 -4.11
CA TYR A 204 11.26 -4.76 -3.10
C TYR A 204 12.53 -5.23 -3.78
N THR A 205 13.65 -4.64 -3.42
CA THR A 205 14.97 -5.03 -3.91
C THR A 205 15.80 -5.56 -2.75
N ASP A 206 16.30 -6.79 -2.89
CA ASP A 206 17.09 -7.53 -1.92
C ASP A 206 18.20 -8.27 -2.67
N ASP A 207 19.45 -8.13 -2.26
CA ASP A 207 20.64 -8.75 -2.90
C ASP A 207 20.66 -8.56 -4.44
N GLY A 208 20.32 -7.35 -4.91
CA GLY A 208 20.29 -7.02 -6.33
C GLY A 208 19.11 -7.61 -7.12
N LYS A 209 18.24 -8.40 -6.50
CA LYS A 209 17.01 -8.92 -7.10
C LYS A 209 15.82 -8.02 -6.78
N THR A 210 15.11 -7.61 -7.82
CA THR A 210 13.92 -6.77 -7.68
C THR A 210 12.66 -7.58 -7.93
N TYR A 211 11.78 -7.56 -6.95
CA TYR A 211 10.43 -8.11 -7.01
C TYR A 211 9.45 -6.95 -7.15
N GLN A 212 8.58 -7.02 -8.15
CA GLN A 212 7.61 -5.95 -8.42
C GLN A 212 6.21 -6.54 -8.54
N LEU A 213 5.24 -5.87 -7.91
CA LEU A 213 3.82 -6.13 -8.02
C LEU A 213 3.13 -4.90 -8.58
N ASN A 214 2.35 -5.06 -9.64
CA ASN A 214 1.52 -4.02 -10.24
C ASN A 214 0.06 -4.35 -10.00
N LEU A 215 -0.73 -3.37 -9.60
CA LEU A 215 -2.17 -3.49 -9.41
C LEU A 215 -2.85 -3.85 -10.74
N THR A 216 -3.72 -4.87 -10.72
CA THR A 216 -4.49 -5.31 -11.87
C THR A 216 -6.00 -5.18 -11.67
N ALA A 217 -6.47 -5.23 -10.42
CA ALA A 217 -7.86 -4.99 -10.06
C ALA A 217 -7.96 -4.38 -8.66
N ALA A 218 -8.97 -3.53 -8.46
CA ALA A 218 -9.28 -2.94 -7.16
C ALA A 218 -10.81 -2.92 -6.95
N THR A 219 -11.22 -3.27 -5.73
CA THR A 219 -12.56 -2.99 -5.21
C THR A 219 -12.38 -2.17 -3.95
N LEU A 220 -12.94 -0.97 -3.90
CA LEU A 220 -12.81 -0.02 -2.79
C LEU A 220 -14.21 0.29 -2.27
N ASP A 221 -14.48 -0.01 -0.99
CA ASP A 221 -15.79 0.18 -0.35
C ASP A 221 -16.95 -0.37 -1.19
N GLY A 222 -16.74 -1.55 -1.82
CA GLY A 222 -17.72 -2.23 -2.68
C GLY A 222 -17.72 -1.81 -4.15
N LYS A 223 -17.11 -0.67 -4.52
CA LYS A 223 -17.02 -0.19 -5.91
C LYS A 223 -15.82 -0.81 -6.62
N LYS A 224 -16.04 -1.41 -7.78
CA LYS A 224 -15.00 -2.01 -8.65
C LYS A 224 -14.39 -0.93 -9.56
N TYR A 225 -13.08 -0.93 -9.64
CA TYR A 225 -12.28 -0.04 -10.49
C TYR A 225 -11.50 -0.83 -11.53
#